data_f7e9f64704301d0b66241a4b310930a8
#
_entry.id   f7e9f64704301d0b66241a4b310930a8
#
_cell.length_a   1.000
_cell.length_b   1.000
_cell.length_c   1.000
_cell.angle_alpha   90.00
_cell.angle_beta   90.00
_cell.angle_gamma   90.00
#
_symmetry.space_group_name_H-M   'P 1'
#
loop_
_entity.id
_entity.type
_entity.pdbx_description
1 polymer ?
#
loop_
_entity_poly.entity_id
_entity_poly.type
_entity_poly.pdbx_seq_one_letter_code
_entity_poly.pdbx_strand_id
1 'polypeptide(L)'
;MGKIHVTGYANTAQSTVSSFIANLPEMLGAMAVDPRCLVAIAEFDDARYVQFWVEANGLVIAEVISNLNIGDAVALTGDDEALLARMGWAEPAPGPTPNWRYESNDVAGLMRTVLMTRHAVYEVLREQPSNPVQLRTWEMKNGQEQVSDDVRTEARVHYQNALREIAEKIDG
;
A
#
# COMPACT_ATOMS: atom_id res chain seq x y z
N MET A 1 -7.82 15.91 3.40
CA MET A 1 -8.29 14.51 3.54
C MET A 1 -7.32 13.59 2.83
N GLY A 2 -6.62 12.75 3.55
CA GLY A 2 -5.58 11.90 2.98
C GLY A 2 -6.03 10.51 2.53
N LYS A 3 -7.29 10.14 2.78
CA LYS A 3 -7.86 8.86 2.38
C LYS A 3 -8.53 8.96 1.01
N ILE A 4 -8.36 7.94 0.19
CA ILE A 4 -9.06 7.84 -1.08
C ILE A 4 -10.54 7.61 -0.82
N HIS A 5 -11.37 8.49 -1.37
CA HIS A 5 -12.82 8.33 -1.31
C HIS A 5 -13.31 7.57 -2.54
N VAL A 6 -13.97 6.46 -2.31
CA VAL A 6 -14.50 5.62 -3.38
C VAL A 6 -15.97 5.31 -3.14
N THR A 7 -16.74 5.39 -4.19
CA THR A 7 -18.13 4.95 -4.22
C THR A 7 -18.16 3.51 -4.75
N GLY A 8 -18.44 2.54 -3.90
CA GLY A 8 -18.51 1.14 -4.29
C GLY A 8 -18.65 0.20 -3.09
N TYR A 9 -18.71 -1.09 -3.37
CA TYR A 9 -18.77 -2.12 -2.35
C TYR A 9 -17.41 -2.20 -1.63
N ALA A 10 -17.40 -1.88 -0.34
CA ALA A 10 -16.21 -2.01 0.50
C ALA A 10 -16.27 -3.35 1.25
N ASN A 11 -15.21 -4.12 1.14
CA ASN A 11 -14.98 -5.28 2.00
C ASN A 11 -14.16 -4.82 3.21
N THR A 12 -14.63 -5.13 4.41
CA THR A 12 -13.97 -4.74 5.66
C THR A 12 -13.63 -5.97 6.46
N ALA A 13 -12.37 -6.09 6.87
CA ALA A 13 -11.89 -7.14 7.74
C ALA A 13 -11.13 -6.55 8.94
N GLN A 14 -11.24 -7.21 10.09
CA GLN A 14 -10.44 -6.88 11.27
C GLN A 14 -9.32 -7.89 11.46
N SER A 15 -8.15 -7.40 11.86
CA SER A 15 -6.94 -8.20 12.05
C SER A 15 -6.05 -7.58 13.12
N THR A 16 -4.88 -8.14 13.33
CA THR A 16 -3.81 -7.52 14.11
C THR A 16 -2.72 -6.97 13.20
N VAL A 17 -1.91 -6.05 13.71
CA VAL A 17 -0.76 -5.50 12.97
C VAL A 17 0.16 -6.61 12.47
N SER A 18 0.50 -7.59 13.33
CA SER A 18 1.37 -8.70 12.93
C SER A 18 0.77 -9.55 11.82
N SER A 19 -0.54 -9.84 11.88
CA SER A 19 -1.23 -10.60 10.84
C SER A 19 -1.33 -9.80 9.53
N PHE A 20 -1.63 -8.51 9.60
CA PHE A 20 -1.63 -7.63 8.44
C PHE A 20 -0.26 -7.63 7.74
N ILE A 21 0.83 -7.42 8.49
CA ILE A 21 2.19 -7.41 7.94
C ILE A 21 2.57 -8.77 7.35
N ALA A 22 2.22 -9.88 8.02
CA ALA A 22 2.49 -11.22 7.51
C ALA A 22 1.77 -11.53 6.19
N ASN A 23 0.56 -11.00 6.00
CA ASN A 23 -0.24 -11.21 4.79
C ASN A 23 -0.02 -10.13 3.71
N LEU A 24 0.75 -9.10 3.99
CA LEU A 24 0.97 -7.99 3.05
C LEU A 24 1.57 -8.44 1.70
N PRO A 25 2.55 -9.35 1.64
CA PRO A 25 3.08 -9.83 0.35
C PRO A 25 2.01 -10.47 -0.52
N GLU A 26 1.17 -11.33 0.05
CA GLU A 26 0.08 -12.00 -0.67
C GLU A 26 -0.98 -10.99 -1.12
N MET A 27 -1.36 -10.06 -0.24
CA MET A 27 -2.33 -9.02 -0.56
C MET A 27 -1.86 -8.13 -1.72
N LEU A 28 -0.64 -7.61 -1.67
CA LEU A 28 -0.10 -6.76 -2.74
C LEU A 28 0.09 -7.54 -4.04
N GLY A 29 0.54 -8.79 -3.96
CA GLY A 29 0.65 -9.67 -5.13
C GLY A 29 -0.70 -9.93 -5.78
N ALA A 30 -1.73 -10.21 -4.99
CA ALA A 30 -3.09 -10.40 -5.49
C ALA A 30 -3.66 -9.13 -6.12
N MET A 31 -3.45 -7.96 -5.50
CA MET A 31 -3.85 -6.67 -6.06
C MET A 31 -3.15 -6.37 -7.39
N ALA A 32 -1.86 -6.66 -7.50
CA ALA A 32 -1.06 -6.39 -8.69
C ALA A 32 -1.52 -7.22 -9.91
N VAL A 33 -2.04 -8.42 -9.69
CA VAL A 33 -2.52 -9.31 -10.76
C VAL A 33 -4.03 -9.23 -11.01
N ASP A 34 -4.77 -8.54 -10.16
CA ASP A 34 -6.22 -8.39 -10.33
C ASP A 34 -6.53 -7.45 -11.51
N PRO A 35 -7.46 -7.81 -12.40
CA PRO A 35 -7.86 -6.94 -13.52
C PRO A 35 -8.58 -5.67 -13.08
N ARG A 36 -9.13 -5.68 -11.86
CA ARG A 36 -9.77 -4.51 -11.26
C ARG A 36 -8.72 -3.61 -10.63
N CYS A 37 -9.02 -2.33 -10.56
CA CYS A 37 -8.18 -1.39 -9.84
C CYS A 37 -8.58 -1.38 -8.37
N LEU A 38 -7.92 -2.19 -7.60
CA LEU A 38 -8.21 -2.34 -6.18
C LEU A 38 -7.50 -1.26 -5.35
N VAL A 39 -8.18 -0.84 -4.31
CA VAL A 39 -7.63 0.00 -3.24
C VAL A 39 -7.72 -0.78 -1.93
N ALA A 40 -6.69 -0.71 -1.12
CA ALA A 40 -6.67 -1.24 0.23
C ALA A 40 -6.19 -0.16 1.20
N ILE A 41 -6.89 0.01 2.32
CA ILE A 41 -6.47 0.87 3.42
C ILE A 41 -6.40 0.05 4.69
N ALA A 42 -5.25 0.05 5.35
CA ALA A 42 -5.08 -0.49 6.69
C ALA A 42 -5.07 0.67 7.68
N GLU A 43 -6.12 0.75 8.50
CA GLU A 43 -6.31 1.77 9.51
C GLU A 43 -5.95 1.20 10.88
N PHE A 44 -4.99 1.84 11.55
CA PHE A 44 -4.52 1.46 12.89
C PHE A 44 -5.33 2.17 13.97
N ASP A 45 -5.74 3.40 13.68
CA ASP A 45 -6.65 4.22 14.47
C ASP A 45 -7.34 5.26 13.57
N ASP A 46 -8.04 6.21 14.15
CA ASP A 46 -8.76 7.25 13.39
C ASP A 46 -7.83 8.17 12.59
N ALA A 47 -6.55 8.24 12.94
CA ALA A 47 -5.58 9.15 12.33
C ALA A 47 -4.51 8.44 11.52
N ARG A 48 -4.05 7.26 11.94
CA ARG A 48 -2.89 6.58 11.35
C ARG A 48 -3.31 5.45 10.43
N TYR A 49 -2.79 5.46 9.21
CA TYR A 49 -3.07 4.45 8.20
C TYR A 49 -1.94 4.31 7.18
N VAL A 50 -1.94 3.21 6.48
CA VAL A 50 -1.25 3.00 5.21
C VAL A 50 -2.26 2.62 4.16
N GLN A 51 -2.02 3.01 2.91
CA GLN A 51 -2.94 2.68 1.83
C GLN A 51 -2.19 2.26 0.57
N PHE A 52 -2.86 1.46 -0.23
CA PHE A 52 -2.32 0.89 -1.45
C PHE A 52 -3.37 0.94 -2.55
N TRP A 53 -2.94 1.15 -3.79
CA TRP A 53 -3.80 0.94 -4.94
C TRP A 53 -2.99 0.55 -6.16
N VAL A 54 -3.66 0.01 -7.15
CA VAL A 54 -3.07 -0.35 -8.43
C VAL A 54 -3.64 0.54 -9.51
N GLU A 55 -2.76 1.24 -10.21
CA GLU A 55 -3.15 2.05 -11.35
C GLU A 55 -3.40 1.20 -12.60
N ALA A 56 -4.07 1.79 -13.58
CA ALA A 56 -4.46 1.11 -14.79
C ALA A 56 -3.26 0.54 -15.59
N ASN A 57 -2.08 1.15 -15.46
CA ASN A 57 -0.84 0.68 -16.08
C ASN A 57 -0.13 -0.43 -15.29
N GLY A 58 -0.74 -0.94 -14.22
CA GLY A 58 -0.15 -1.96 -13.35
C GLY A 58 0.79 -1.43 -12.28
N LEU A 59 0.95 -0.11 -12.17
CA LEU A 59 1.77 0.52 -11.14
C LEU A 59 1.10 0.34 -9.77
N VAL A 60 1.81 -0.24 -8.83
CA VAL A 60 1.38 -0.36 -7.43
C VAL A 60 1.87 0.84 -6.65
N ILE A 61 0.95 1.56 -6.05
CA ILE A 61 1.23 2.72 -5.23
C ILE A 61 1.01 2.36 -3.77
N ALA A 62 1.98 2.70 -2.94
CA ALA A 62 1.87 2.64 -1.48
C ALA A 62 2.01 4.03 -0.88
N GLU A 63 1.22 4.33 0.12
CA GLU A 63 1.31 5.58 0.87
C GLU A 63 1.26 5.35 2.38
N VAL A 64 2.07 6.13 3.09
CA VAL A 64 2.02 6.29 4.54
C VAL A 64 1.55 7.70 4.85
N ILE A 65 0.66 7.83 5.83
CA ILE A 65 0.12 9.12 6.24
C ILE A 65 1.24 10.13 6.55
N SER A 66 1.03 11.38 6.14
CA SER A 66 1.92 12.51 6.43
C SER A 66 1.34 13.46 7.48
N ASN A 67 2.18 14.35 8.01
CA ASN A 67 1.78 15.42 8.91
C ASN A 67 0.77 16.40 8.30
N LEU A 68 0.63 16.42 6.98
CA LEU A 68 -0.41 17.23 6.31
C LEU A 68 -1.82 16.68 6.53
N ASN A 69 -1.93 15.42 6.93
CA ASN A 69 -3.19 14.72 7.12
C ASN A 69 -3.43 14.20 8.54
N ILE A 70 -2.39 14.25 9.38
CA ILE A 70 -2.44 13.73 10.75
C ILE A 70 -2.64 14.88 11.74
N GLY A 71 -3.35 14.62 12.82
CA GLY A 71 -3.51 15.62 13.88
C GLY A 71 -2.24 15.80 14.71
N ASP A 72 -2.04 16.98 15.30
CA ASP A 72 -0.85 17.35 16.06
C ASP A 72 -0.51 16.37 17.20
N ALA A 73 -1.51 15.77 17.82
CA ALA A 73 -1.33 14.83 18.94
C ALA A 73 -0.61 13.52 18.55
N VAL A 74 -0.60 13.16 17.26
CA VAL A 74 0.00 11.94 16.73
C VAL A 74 0.95 12.22 15.58
N ALA A 75 1.37 13.47 15.43
CA ALA A 75 2.25 13.91 14.35
C ALA A 75 3.57 13.14 14.32
N LEU A 76 4.06 12.89 13.12
CA LEU A 76 5.40 12.35 12.89
C LEU A 76 6.44 13.37 13.34
N THR A 77 7.49 12.92 13.98
CA THR A 77 8.64 13.76 14.33
C THR A 77 9.52 14.02 13.11
N GLY A 78 10.42 14.99 13.19
CA GLY A 78 11.42 15.20 12.14
C GLY A 78 12.31 13.98 11.90
N ASP A 79 12.59 13.18 12.94
CA ASP A 79 13.34 11.94 12.81
C ASP A 79 12.54 10.84 12.09
N ASP A 80 11.22 10.79 12.32
CA ASP A 80 10.32 9.87 11.61
C ASP A 80 10.28 10.20 10.11
N GLU A 81 10.12 11.46 9.77
CA GLU A 81 10.14 11.94 8.38
C GLU A 81 11.49 11.69 7.70
N ALA A 82 12.59 11.94 8.41
CA ALA A 82 13.93 11.63 7.92
C ALA A 82 14.14 10.12 7.71
N LEU A 83 13.54 9.27 8.56
CA LEU A 83 13.58 7.82 8.40
C LEU A 83 12.81 7.38 7.16
N LEU A 84 11.60 7.89 6.93
CA LEU A 84 10.82 7.61 5.72
C LEU A 84 11.60 8.00 4.45
N ALA A 85 12.20 9.19 4.44
CA ALA A 85 13.02 9.65 3.31
C ALA A 85 14.22 8.73 3.05
N ARG A 86 14.93 8.30 4.11
CA ARG A 86 16.07 7.36 3.97
C ARG A 86 15.66 5.98 3.48
N MET A 87 14.46 5.52 3.81
CA MET A 87 13.92 4.26 3.30
C MET A 87 13.55 4.33 1.82
N GLY A 88 13.40 5.53 1.25
CA GLY A 88 13.07 5.74 -0.16
C GLY A 88 11.62 6.14 -0.43
N TRP A 89 10.86 6.49 0.62
CA TRP A 89 9.56 7.12 0.44
C TRP A 89 9.73 8.54 -0.14
N ALA A 90 8.97 8.85 -1.16
CA ALA A 90 8.92 10.21 -1.71
C ALA A 90 8.15 11.13 -0.76
N GLU A 91 8.69 12.33 -0.57
CA GLU A 91 8.06 13.34 0.29
C GLU A 91 6.65 13.71 -0.18
N PRO A 92 5.76 14.05 0.76
CA PRO A 92 4.41 14.49 0.42
C PRO A 92 4.42 15.67 -0.55
N ALA A 93 3.71 15.51 -1.66
CA ALA A 93 3.52 16.56 -2.66
C ALA A 93 2.10 17.10 -2.61
N PRO A 94 1.86 18.37 -3.00
CA PRO A 94 0.51 18.91 -3.11
C PRO A 94 -0.37 18.04 -4.02
N GLY A 95 -1.57 17.72 -3.56
CA GLY A 95 -2.50 16.87 -4.32
C GLY A 95 -3.64 16.35 -3.45
N PRO A 96 -4.47 15.46 -3.98
CA PRO A 96 -5.61 14.90 -3.24
C PRO A 96 -5.19 14.01 -2.07
N THR A 97 -4.00 13.41 -2.13
CA THR A 97 -3.44 12.55 -1.08
C THR A 97 -2.00 12.92 -0.79
N PRO A 98 -1.76 14.03 -0.04
CA PRO A 98 -0.40 14.48 0.25
C PRO A 98 0.26 13.63 1.34
N ASN A 99 0.54 12.37 1.02
CA ASN A 99 1.19 11.39 1.89
C ASN A 99 2.60 11.06 1.41
N TRP A 100 3.38 10.38 2.24
CA TRP A 100 4.62 9.74 1.84
C TRP A 100 4.30 8.62 0.85
N ARG A 101 4.96 8.58 -0.30
CA ARG A 101 4.59 7.73 -1.43
C ARG A 101 5.75 6.89 -1.95
N TYR A 102 5.44 5.65 -2.31
CA TYR A 102 6.34 4.76 -3.05
C TYR A 102 5.60 4.08 -4.20
N GLU A 103 6.26 3.97 -5.34
CA GLU A 103 5.72 3.36 -6.54
C GLU A 103 6.54 2.14 -6.95
N SER A 104 5.87 1.06 -7.34
CA SER A 104 6.52 -0.16 -7.81
C SER A 104 5.81 -0.72 -9.03
N ASN A 105 6.58 -1.16 -10.00
CA ASN A 105 6.07 -1.75 -11.26
C ASN A 105 6.67 -3.12 -11.55
N ASP A 106 7.47 -3.66 -10.64
CA ASP A 106 8.07 -4.97 -10.72
C ASP A 106 8.05 -5.69 -9.37
N VAL A 107 8.46 -6.94 -9.36
CA VAL A 107 8.44 -7.76 -8.14
C VAL A 107 9.47 -7.31 -7.12
N ALA A 108 10.64 -6.89 -7.55
CA ALA A 108 11.66 -6.37 -6.64
C ALA A 108 11.15 -5.13 -5.92
N GLY A 109 10.47 -4.22 -6.65
CA GLY A 109 9.80 -3.06 -6.09
C GLY A 109 8.65 -3.44 -5.16
N LEU A 110 7.85 -4.44 -5.50
CA LEU A 110 6.77 -4.93 -4.65
C LEU A 110 7.29 -5.48 -3.32
N MET A 111 8.33 -6.30 -3.36
CA MET A 111 8.97 -6.82 -2.15
C MET A 111 9.61 -5.71 -1.31
N ARG A 112 10.19 -4.71 -1.95
CA ARG A 112 10.68 -3.51 -1.26
C ARG A 112 9.54 -2.76 -0.59
N THR A 113 8.39 -2.60 -1.26
CA THR A 113 7.19 -1.99 -0.68
C THR A 113 6.76 -2.69 0.60
N VAL A 114 6.77 -4.03 0.61
CA VAL A 114 6.46 -4.83 1.81
C VAL A 114 7.41 -4.50 2.96
N LEU A 115 8.72 -4.51 2.72
CA LEU A 115 9.73 -4.21 3.74
C LEU A 115 9.63 -2.77 4.24
N MET A 116 9.48 -1.82 3.34
CA MET A 116 9.33 -0.40 3.68
C MET A 116 8.06 -0.14 4.48
N THR A 117 6.95 -0.77 4.13
CA THR A 117 5.69 -0.66 4.88
C THR A 117 5.82 -1.26 6.27
N ARG A 118 6.44 -2.42 6.40
CA ARG A 118 6.73 -3.02 7.70
C ARG A 118 7.53 -2.09 8.61
N HIS A 119 8.62 -1.52 8.11
CA HIS A 119 9.41 -0.56 8.86
C HIS A 119 8.62 0.70 9.22
N ALA A 120 7.85 1.25 8.29
CA ALA A 120 7.02 2.41 8.56
C ALA A 120 6.00 2.14 9.67
N VAL A 121 5.33 0.99 9.63
CA VAL A 121 4.31 0.61 10.63
C VAL A 121 4.92 0.45 12.03
N TYR A 122 6.01 -0.28 12.15
CA TYR A 122 6.62 -0.56 13.46
C TYR A 122 7.49 0.58 14.00
N GLU A 123 8.27 1.21 13.16
CA GLU A 123 9.29 2.17 13.62
C GLU A 123 8.84 3.63 13.51
N VAL A 124 8.00 3.97 12.54
CA VAL A 124 7.50 5.33 12.34
C VAL A 124 6.14 5.52 13.00
N LEU A 125 5.17 4.67 12.69
CA LEU A 125 3.84 4.73 13.30
C LEU A 125 3.79 4.10 14.70
N ARG A 126 4.83 3.38 15.10
CA ARG A 126 5.01 2.76 16.43
C ARG A 126 3.89 1.82 16.84
N GLU A 127 3.32 1.13 15.85
CA GLU A 127 2.29 0.14 16.10
C GLU A 127 2.89 -1.13 16.75
N GLN A 128 2.15 -1.69 17.71
CA GLN A 128 2.53 -2.94 18.33
C GLN A 128 1.94 -4.14 17.55
N PRO A 129 2.62 -5.31 17.55
CA PRO A 129 2.13 -6.49 16.80
C PRO A 129 0.71 -6.91 17.11
N SER A 130 0.26 -6.75 18.34
CA SER A 130 -1.08 -7.12 18.82
C SER A 130 -2.15 -6.04 18.64
N ASN A 131 -1.76 -4.84 18.20
CA ASN A 131 -2.72 -3.76 17.98
C ASN A 131 -3.72 -4.14 16.88
N PRO A 132 -4.98 -3.71 17.02
CA PRO A 132 -5.99 -3.98 16.00
C PRO A 132 -5.71 -3.18 14.72
N VAL A 133 -6.04 -3.79 13.60
CA VAL A 133 -6.03 -3.16 12.26
C VAL A 133 -7.38 -3.39 11.61
N GLN A 134 -7.97 -2.35 11.07
CA GLN A 134 -9.11 -2.44 10.19
C GLN A 134 -8.64 -2.34 8.75
N LEU A 135 -8.78 -3.43 7.99
CA LEU A 135 -8.48 -3.48 6.57
C LEU A 135 -9.75 -3.26 5.76
N ARG A 136 -9.75 -2.27 4.89
CA ARG A 136 -10.82 -2.02 3.92
C ARG A 136 -10.27 -2.17 2.51
N THR A 137 -10.99 -2.89 1.68
CA THR A 137 -10.65 -3.07 0.27
C THR A 137 -11.85 -2.79 -0.61
N TRP A 138 -11.62 -2.15 -1.74
CA TRP A 138 -12.67 -1.88 -2.72
C TRP A 138 -12.10 -1.68 -4.13
N GLU A 139 -12.98 -1.65 -5.12
CA GLU A 139 -12.66 -1.39 -6.50
C GLU A 139 -12.84 0.10 -6.83
N MET A 140 -11.85 0.70 -7.48
CA MET A 140 -11.96 2.04 -8.04
C MET A 140 -12.68 1.98 -9.39
N LYS A 141 -13.88 2.54 -9.47
CA LYS A 141 -14.71 2.48 -10.69
C LYS A 141 -14.60 3.69 -11.61
N ASN A 142 -14.14 4.84 -11.12
CA ASN A 142 -14.16 6.09 -11.86
C ASN A 142 -12.80 6.80 -11.85
N GLY A 143 -12.46 7.44 -12.98
CA GLY A 143 -11.30 8.34 -13.11
C GLY A 143 -10.05 7.68 -13.68
N GLN A 144 -10.14 6.45 -14.18
CA GLN A 144 -9.02 5.84 -14.86
C GLN A 144 -9.03 6.19 -16.34
N GLU A 145 -7.91 6.76 -16.78
CA GLU A 145 -7.61 6.75 -18.20
C GLU A 145 -7.68 5.31 -18.71
N GLN A 146 -8.31 5.12 -19.86
CA GLN A 146 -8.34 3.82 -20.51
C GLN A 146 -6.91 3.45 -20.94
N VAL A 147 -6.21 2.78 -20.05
CA VAL A 147 -4.98 2.09 -20.44
C VAL A 147 -5.39 0.88 -21.25
N SER A 148 -4.69 0.61 -22.35
CA SER A 148 -4.99 -0.54 -23.18
C SER A 148 -4.97 -1.83 -22.35
N ASP A 149 -5.90 -2.75 -22.64
CA ASP A 149 -5.97 -4.06 -21.98
C ASP A 149 -4.63 -4.82 -22.10
N ASP A 150 -3.85 -4.55 -23.12
CA ASP A 150 -2.53 -5.14 -23.34
C ASP A 150 -1.53 -4.77 -22.24
N VAL A 151 -1.45 -3.51 -21.85
CA VAL A 151 -0.53 -3.06 -20.77
C VAL A 151 -0.90 -3.69 -19.42
N ARG A 152 -2.19 -3.80 -19.13
CA ARG A 152 -2.66 -4.48 -17.93
C ARG A 152 -2.34 -5.97 -17.95
N THR A 153 -2.50 -6.60 -19.10
CA THR A 153 -2.22 -8.01 -19.28
C THR A 153 -0.73 -8.30 -19.12
N GLU A 154 0.14 -7.48 -19.69
CA GLU A 154 1.60 -7.60 -19.54
C GLU A 154 2.03 -7.43 -18.07
N ALA A 155 1.57 -6.40 -17.38
CA ALA A 155 1.87 -6.18 -15.97
C ALA A 155 1.42 -7.37 -15.11
N ARG A 156 0.21 -7.88 -15.36
CA ARG A 156 -0.35 -9.04 -14.65
C ARG A 156 0.47 -10.30 -14.85
N VAL A 157 0.85 -10.60 -16.10
CA VAL A 157 1.69 -11.75 -16.43
C VAL A 157 3.05 -11.64 -15.76
N HIS A 158 3.64 -10.45 -15.76
CA HIS A 158 4.91 -10.18 -15.11
C HIS A 158 4.85 -10.51 -13.61
N TYR A 159 3.86 -9.98 -12.89
CA TYR A 159 3.69 -10.23 -11.46
C TYR A 159 3.37 -11.73 -11.17
N GLN A 160 2.52 -12.36 -11.97
CA GLN A 160 2.20 -13.78 -11.81
C GLN A 160 3.42 -14.67 -11.96
N ASN A 161 4.24 -14.45 -12.99
CA ASN A 161 5.45 -15.24 -13.24
C ASN A 161 6.44 -15.11 -12.08
N ALA A 162 6.63 -13.91 -11.58
CA ALA A 162 7.58 -13.67 -10.54
C ALA A 162 7.08 -14.13 -9.15
N LEU A 163 5.79 -14.09 -8.87
CA LEU A 163 5.22 -14.73 -7.68
C LEU A 163 5.41 -16.26 -7.74
N ARG A 164 5.30 -16.86 -8.92
CA ARG A 164 5.57 -18.28 -9.13
C ARG A 164 7.03 -18.62 -8.86
N GLU A 165 7.97 -17.84 -9.39
CA GLU A 165 9.42 -18.02 -9.15
C GLU A 165 9.79 -17.91 -7.67
N ILE A 166 9.16 -17.01 -6.94
CA ILE A 166 9.35 -16.87 -5.49
C ILE A 166 8.83 -18.11 -4.77
N ALA A 167 7.62 -18.58 -5.10
CA ALA A 167 7.03 -19.77 -4.51
C ALA A 167 7.91 -21.01 -4.74
N GLU A 168 8.41 -21.22 -5.95
CA GLU A 168 9.32 -22.33 -6.31
C GLU A 168 10.63 -22.30 -5.51
N LYS A 169 11.16 -21.10 -5.19
CA LYS A 169 12.37 -20.97 -4.38
C LYS A 169 12.15 -21.22 -2.88
N ILE A 170 10.94 -21.02 -2.39
CA ILE A 170 10.58 -21.28 -0.99
C ILE A 170 10.31 -22.76 -0.75
N ASP A 171 9.70 -23.44 -1.73
CA ASP A 171 9.33 -24.86 -1.65
C ASP A 171 10.50 -25.81 -2.05
N GLY A 172 11.56 -25.29 -2.57
CA GLY A 172 12.79 -26.00 -2.91
C GLY A 172 13.87 -25.81 -1.88
#